data_1c2a976cbcce5936d8ecfc66bbbff2df
#
_entry.id   1c2a976cbcce5936d8ecfc66bbbff2df
#
_cell.length_a   1.000
_cell.length_b   1.000
_cell.length_c   1.000
_cell.angle_alpha   90.00
_cell.angle_beta   90.00
_cell.angle_gamma   90.00
#
_symmetry.space_group_name_H-M   'P 1'
#
loop_
_entity.id
_entity.type
_entity.pdbx_description
1 polymer ?
#
loop_
_entity_poly.entity_id
_entity_poly.type
_entity_poly.pdbx_seq_one_letter_code
_entity_poly.pdbx_strand_id
1 'polypeptide(L)'
;MASGEKSARGNAAMHVTLSRAKMREAIMSAAEIDGGFDLAAARGAADEISRRLESLPASSVLWRLVILLSLGGWFEVYDLFFTGYIAPGLNRSGLLTTTTQAFFGFSGIGAFVAATFAGLFVGTFFLGFLADRFGRRFIFTWALLFYTAASVVMAFQTTSEGVLLWRFIAGIGIGVEIITIDAYITELVPSWMRGRAFAVNQAVMFTAVPVVAALAWWLVPIAPYGLDGWRWVVLIGAAGSVAIWILRRFVPESPLWLARNGRMQEADRILNAIEASAGVAPARPPLRAAVAPARAVAKVGYAELFRPPYSSLVVLFMIFNLCQAFGVYGFANWVPALLVEKGITVTKSLQYSFIIAFAYPIAPLLAASFADKLERKWIICGAAAAIGAFGMAFSQFTEPALLIACGVLITASNMTLSYAYHAYQTEVFPTAVRARAAGLVYSMSRVAATFSGFIVAFVLREAGVGGVFGLITAAMVIVIIAIAIWGPNVRGKPLDAG
;
A
#
# COMPACT_ATOMS: atom_id res chain seq x y z
N MET A 1 -27.86 -51.90 -35.76
CA MET A 1 -26.96 -50.78 -35.84
C MET A 1 -26.62 -50.11 -34.43
N ALA A 2 -26.84 -50.81 -33.32
CA ALA A 2 -26.62 -50.23 -31.96
C ALA A 2 -25.40 -50.79 -31.20
N SER A 3 -24.59 -51.69 -31.80
CA SER A 3 -23.41 -52.27 -31.11
C SER A 3 -22.08 -51.62 -31.46
N GLY A 4 -22.03 -50.81 -32.53
CA GLY A 4 -20.80 -50.11 -32.96
C GLY A 4 -20.48 -48.81 -32.20
N GLU A 5 -21.49 -48.10 -31.70
CA GLU A 5 -21.29 -46.82 -31.00
C GLU A 5 -20.78 -46.94 -29.55
N LYS A 6 -21.09 -48.05 -28.86
CA LYS A 6 -20.58 -48.30 -27.52
C LYS A 6 -19.07 -48.63 -27.49
N SER A 7 -18.56 -49.28 -28.53
CA SER A 7 -17.13 -49.64 -28.66
C SER A 7 -16.29 -48.40 -28.96
N ALA A 8 -16.78 -47.47 -29.78
CA ALA A 8 -16.03 -46.24 -30.12
C ALA A 8 -15.92 -45.26 -28.92
N ARG A 9 -16.97 -45.14 -28.08
CA ARG A 9 -16.92 -44.30 -26.86
C ARG A 9 -16.04 -44.90 -25.77
N GLY A 10 -15.96 -46.21 -25.63
CA GLY A 10 -15.04 -46.88 -24.70
C GLY A 10 -13.58 -46.66 -25.07
N ASN A 11 -13.23 -46.76 -26.36
CA ASN A 11 -11.85 -46.51 -26.83
C ASN A 11 -11.44 -45.04 -26.72
N ALA A 12 -12.32 -44.09 -26.99
CA ALA A 12 -12.02 -42.67 -26.82
C ALA A 12 -11.79 -42.27 -25.35
N ALA A 13 -12.59 -42.81 -24.43
CA ALA A 13 -12.41 -42.57 -22.97
C ALA A 13 -11.11 -43.21 -22.45
N MET A 14 -10.74 -44.38 -22.95
CA MET A 14 -9.49 -45.06 -22.59
C MET A 14 -8.25 -44.34 -23.14
N HIS A 15 -8.31 -43.78 -24.35
CA HIS A 15 -7.23 -42.97 -24.93
C HIS A 15 -7.03 -41.64 -24.19
N VAL A 16 -8.10 -40.97 -23.72
CA VAL A 16 -8.02 -39.74 -22.93
C VAL A 16 -7.44 -40.00 -21.54
N THR A 17 -7.78 -41.14 -20.92
CA THR A 17 -7.27 -41.53 -19.60
C THR A 17 -5.78 -41.92 -19.67
N LEU A 18 -5.37 -42.65 -20.70
CA LEU A 18 -3.96 -42.99 -20.97
C LEU A 18 -3.13 -41.76 -21.33
N SER A 19 -3.69 -40.77 -22.04
CA SER A 19 -3.04 -39.50 -22.32
C SER A 19 -2.83 -38.67 -21.06
N ARG A 20 -3.80 -38.64 -20.14
CA ARG A 20 -3.68 -37.94 -18.83
C ARG A 20 -2.69 -38.63 -17.89
N ALA A 21 -2.62 -39.96 -17.89
CA ALA A 21 -1.63 -40.69 -17.10
C ALA A 21 -0.21 -40.48 -17.64
N LYS A 22 0.02 -40.55 -18.95
CA LYS A 22 1.32 -40.24 -19.56
C LYS A 22 1.72 -38.79 -19.39
N MET A 23 0.79 -37.84 -19.42
CA MET A 23 1.07 -36.44 -19.15
C MET A 23 1.40 -36.20 -17.67
N ARG A 24 0.76 -36.92 -16.73
CA ARG A 24 1.15 -36.94 -15.32
C ARG A 24 2.54 -37.53 -15.09
N GLU A 25 2.88 -38.65 -15.72
CA GLU A 25 4.21 -39.23 -15.66
C GLU A 25 5.26 -38.32 -16.28
N ALA A 26 4.99 -37.67 -17.40
CA ALA A 26 5.88 -36.70 -18.02
C ALA A 26 6.08 -35.45 -17.13
N ILE A 27 5.02 -34.97 -16.45
CA ILE A 27 5.09 -33.87 -15.50
C ILE A 27 5.86 -34.30 -14.24
N MET A 28 5.66 -35.52 -13.76
CA MET A 28 6.41 -36.06 -12.62
C MET A 28 7.88 -36.32 -12.96
N SER A 29 8.16 -36.87 -14.15
CA SER A 29 9.53 -37.06 -14.67
C SER A 29 10.24 -35.74 -14.94
N ALA A 30 9.55 -34.72 -15.44
CA ALA A 30 10.12 -33.38 -15.58
C ALA A 30 10.40 -32.70 -14.23
N ALA A 31 9.62 -33.01 -13.19
CA ALA A 31 9.87 -32.55 -11.82
C ALA A 31 11.02 -33.31 -11.13
N GLU A 32 11.35 -34.52 -11.56
CA GLU A 32 12.51 -35.28 -11.10
C GLU A 32 13.82 -34.86 -11.79
N ILE A 33 13.73 -34.30 -13.00
CA ILE A 33 14.90 -33.80 -13.77
C ILE A 33 15.35 -32.40 -13.30
N ASP A 34 14.46 -31.64 -12.68
CA ASP A 34 14.77 -30.32 -12.11
C ASP A 34 15.19 -30.51 -10.64
N GLY A 35 16.43 -31.00 -10.41
CA GLY A 35 17.13 -31.27 -9.13
C GLY A 35 16.24 -31.10 -7.89
N GLY A 36 15.52 -32.13 -7.52
CA GLY A 36 14.64 -32.38 -6.38
C GLY A 36 14.51 -31.26 -5.36
N PHE A 37 13.78 -30.20 -5.68
CA PHE A 37 13.37 -29.21 -4.68
C PHE A 37 12.31 -29.85 -3.77
N ASP A 38 12.75 -30.39 -2.64
CA ASP A 38 11.85 -30.99 -1.65
C ASP A 38 11.00 -29.90 -0.98
N LEU A 39 9.79 -29.69 -1.50
CA LEU A 39 8.81 -28.75 -0.98
C LEU A 39 8.47 -28.99 0.51
N ALA A 40 8.58 -30.22 0.98
CA ALA A 40 8.35 -30.56 2.39
C ALA A 40 9.52 -30.11 3.26
N ALA A 41 10.75 -30.33 2.82
CA ALA A 41 11.96 -29.85 3.50
C ALA A 41 12.01 -28.31 3.54
N ALA A 42 11.66 -27.64 2.43
CA ALA A 42 11.61 -26.18 2.37
C ALA A 42 10.55 -25.57 3.29
N ARG A 43 9.41 -26.24 3.47
CA ARG A 43 8.38 -25.83 4.44
C ARG A 43 8.84 -26.00 5.89
N GLY A 44 9.42 -27.16 6.24
CA GLY A 44 9.97 -27.40 7.57
C GLY A 44 11.07 -26.39 7.95
N ALA A 45 11.89 -26.04 6.98
CA ALA A 45 12.92 -25.01 7.10
C ALA A 45 12.34 -23.62 7.36
N ALA A 46 11.30 -23.24 6.61
CA ALA A 46 10.61 -21.95 6.80
C ALA A 46 9.93 -21.86 8.16
N ASP A 47 9.35 -22.97 8.65
CA ASP A 47 8.71 -23.04 9.97
C ASP A 47 9.74 -22.89 11.10
N GLU A 48 10.94 -23.45 10.94
CA GLU A 48 12.04 -23.29 11.90
C GLU A 48 12.53 -21.83 11.96
N ILE A 49 12.78 -21.21 10.78
CA ILE A 49 13.16 -19.81 10.67
C ILE A 49 12.07 -18.91 11.31
N SER A 50 10.80 -19.22 11.07
CA SER A 50 9.67 -18.49 11.67
C SER A 50 9.68 -18.57 13.19
N ARG A 51 9.88 -19.77 13.77
CA ARG A 51 9.93 -19.96 15.23
C ARG A 51 11.08 -19.18 15.86
N ARG A 52 12.26 -19.19 15.25
CA ARG A 52 13.43 -18.45 15.72
C ARG A 52 13.18 -16.94 15.68
N LEU A 53 12.60 -16.43 14.60
CA LEU A 53 12.21 -15.01 14.49
C LEU A 53 11.19 -14.63 15.57
N GLU A 54 10.19 -15.46 15.84
CA GLU A 54 9.17 -15.21 16.86
C GLU A 54 9.74 -15.22 18.29
N SER A 55 10.85 -15.90 18.53
CA SER A 55 11.53 -15.94 19.83
C SER A 55 12.47 -14.77 20.09
N LEU A 56 12.71 -13.89 19.11
CA LEU A 56 13.59 -12.74 19.27
C LEU A 56 13.03 -11.71 20.27
N PRO A 57 13.87 -11.20 21.19
CA PRO A 57 13.49 -10.12 22.10
C PRO A 57 13.42 -8.77 21.34
N ALA A 58 12.76 -7.78 21.95
CA ALA A 58 12.82 -6.41 21.48
C ALA A 58 14.28 -5.92 21.52
N SER A 59 14.89 -5.75 20.38
CA SER A 59 16.29 -5.36 20.26
C SER A 59 16.48 -4.11 19.41
N SER A 60 17.55 -3.40 19.63
CA SER A 60 17.95 -2.24 18.83
C SER A 60 18.14 -2.58 17.35
N VAL A 61 18.51 -3.84 17.06
CA VAL A 61 18.69 -4.32 15.68
C VAL A 61 17.37 -4.40 14.93
N LEU A 62 16.33 -4.97 15.55
CA LEU A 62 14.99 -5.01 14.95
C LEU A 62 14.45 -3.60 14.70
N TRP A 63 14.62 -2.68 15.64
CA TRP A 63 14.21 -1.29 15.43
C TRP A 63 15.01 -0.58 14.33
N ARG A 64 16.32 -0.84 14.23
CA ARG A 64 17.13 -0.31 13.12
C ARG A 64 16.62 -0.83 11.77
N LEU A 65 16.26 -2.10 11.66
CA LEU A 65 15.68 -2.67 10.43
C LEU A 65 14.34 -2.01 10.10
N VAL A 66 13.46 -1.83 11.08
CA VAL A 66 12.18 -1.12 10.89
C VAL A 66 12.42 0.30 10.39
N ILE A 67 13.33 1.06 11.01
CA ILE A 67 13.65 2.43 10.57
C ILE A 67 14.24 2.47 9.16
N LEU A 68 15.16 1.55 8.82
CA LEU A 68 15.74 1.48 7.48
C LEU A 68 14.69 1.18 6.39
N LEU A 69 13.73 0.29 6.70
CA LEU A 69 12.61 0.00 5.81
C LEU A 69 11.67 1.22 5.69
N SER A 70 11.41 1.88 6.83
CA SER A 70 10.57 3.09 6.87
C SER A 70 11.16 4.25 6.06
N LEU A 71 12.49 4.44 6.12
CA LEU A 71 13.19 5.44 5.30
C LEU A 71 13.09 5.12 3.81
N GLY A 72 12.98 3.84 3.46
CA GLY A 72 12.66 3.45 2.09
C GLY A 72 11.29 3.94 1.67
N GLY A 73 10.25 3.59 2.43
CA GLY A 73 8.89 4.02 2.18
C GLY A 73 8.67 5.53 2.33
N TRP A 74 9.58 6.24 3.01
CA TRP A 74 9.54 7.69 3.12
C TRP A 74 9.57 8.37 1.75
N PHE A 75 10.44 7.92 0.84
CA PHE A 75 10.52 8.48 -0.52
C PHE A 75 9.34 8.04 -1.40
N GLU A 76 8.76 6.89 -1.14
CA GLU A 76 7.50 6.47 -1.76
C GLU A 76 6.37 7.44 -1.39
N VAL A 77 6.21 7.75 -0.09
CA VAL A 77 5.21 8.72 0.38
C VAL A 77 5.52 10.12 -0.15
N TYR A 78 6.80 10.53 -0.19
CA TYR A 78 7.20 11.79 -0.79
C TYR A 78 6.75 11.89 -2.25
N ASP A 79 7.05 10.87 -3.05
CA ASP A 79 6.69 10.83 -4.48
C ASP A 79 5.17 10.78 -4.69
N LEU A 80 4.45 10.00 -3.88
CA LEU A 80 2.99 9.94 -3.95
C LEU A 80 2.33 11.29 -3.65
N PHE A 81 2.81 11.98 -2.61
CA PHE A 81 2.22 13.23 -2.14
C PHE A 81 2.66 14.46 -2.93
N PHE A 82 3.87 14.51 -3.51
CA PHE A 82 4.22 15.64 -4.35
C PHE A 82 3.23 15.84 -5.50
N THR A 83 2.53 14.77 -5.95
CA THR A 83 1.48 14.83 -6.98
C THR A 83 0.49 15.98 -6.74
N GLY A 84 -0.03 16.11 -5.53
CA GLY A 84 -0.94 17.18 -5.17
C GLY A 84 -0.23 18.54 -4.96
N TYR A 85 0.96 18.52 -4.35
CA TYR A 85 1.67 19.76 -4.00
C TYR A 85 2.32 20.46 -5.19
N ILE A 86 2.73 19.75 -6.24
CA ILE A 86 3.28 20.37 -7.46
C ILE A 86 2.20 20.76 -8.48
N ALA A 87 0.97 20.29 -8.29
CA ALA A 87 -0.14 20.53 -9.21
C ALA A 87 -0.40 22.01 -9.53
N PRO A 88 -0.37 22.95 -8.55
CA PRO A 88 -0.48 24.37 -8.85
C PRO A 88 0.68 24.91 -9.72
N GLY A 89 1.88 24.35 -9.56
CA GLY A 89 3.05 24.68 -10.37
C GLY A 89 2.92 24.20 -11.81
N LEU A 90 2.43 22.99 -12.03
CA LEU A 90 2.14 22.43 -13.34
C LEU A 90 1.05 23.21 -14.08
N ASN A 91 0.04 23.69 -13.38
CA ASN A 91 -0.97 24.58 -13.96
C ASN A 91 -0.35 25.92 -14.36
N ARG A 92 0.44 26.54 -13.47
CA ARG A 92 1.10 27.84 -13.73
C ARG A 92 2.08 27.77 -14.90
N SER A 93 2.77 26.65 -15.11
CA SER A 93 3.68 26.44 -16.24
C SER A 93 2.95 26.20 -17.58
N GLY A 94 1.61 26.08 -17.57
CA GLY A 94 0.80 25.81 -18.75
C GLY A 94 0.84 24.34 -19.22
N LEU A 95 1.57 23.45 -18.54
CA LEU A 95 1.68 22.05 -18.92
C LEU A 95 0.40 21.26 -18.63
N LEU A 96 -0.29 21.57 -17.52
CA LEU A 96 -1.53 20.90 -17.13
C LEU A 96 -2.60 21.93 -16.78
N THR A 97 -3.19 22.52 -17.80
CA THR A 97 -4.33 23.44 -17.64
C THR A 97 -5.66 22.67 -17.66
N THR A 98 -6.74 23.31 -17.23
CA THR A 98 -8.10 22.73 -17.26
C THR A 98 -8.56 22.42 -18.70
N THR A 99 -7.96 23.03 -19.72
CA THR A 99 -8.26 22.85 -21.15
C THR A 99 -7.36 21.84 -21.84
N THR A 100 -6.22 21.45 -21.20
CA THR A 100 -5.31 20.47 -21.80
C THR A 100 -5.94 19.08 -21.73
N GLN A 101 -6.44 18.60 -22.86
CA GLN A 101 -6.92 17.22 -22.97
C GLN A 101 -5.72 16.29 -23.05
N ALA A 102 -5.55 15.47 -22.04
CA ALA A 102 -4.52 14.46 -22.02
C ALA A 102 -5.03 13.26 -21.20
N PHE A 103 -4.76 12.04 -21.66
CA PHE A 103 -5.10 10.79 -21.00
C PHE A 103 -6.61 10.51 -20.86
N PHE A 104 -7.17 9.69 -21.75
CA PHE A 104 -8.59 9.24 -21.75
C PHE A 104 -9.64 10.38 -21.76
N GLY A 105 -9.33 11.52 -22.33
CA GLY A 105 -10.28 12.66 -22.38
C GLY A 105 -10.40 13.46 -21.07
N PHE A 106 -9.56 13.16 -20.08
CA PHE A 106 -9.47 13.91 -18.83
C PHE A 106 -8.41 14.99 -18.93
N SER A 107 -8.68 16.16 -18.35
CA SER A 107 -7.82 17.33 -18.42
C SER A 107 -7.15 17.67 -17.07
N GLY A 108 -6.03 18.35 -17.14
CA GLY A 108 -5.39 19.02 -16.04
C GLY A 108 -4.92 18.12 -14.91
N ILE A 109 -5.05 18.61 -13.67
CA ILE A 109 -4.59 17.95 -12.44
C ILE A 109 -5.26 16.58 -12.25
N GLY A 110 -6.52 16.41 -12.63
CA GLY A 110 -7.23 15.14 -12.55
C GLY A 110 -6.55 14.03 -13.33
N ALA A 111 -6.09 14.32 -14.55
CA ALA A 111 -5.33 13.39 -15.38
C ALA A 111 -3.98 13.02 -14.74
N PHE A 112 -3.30 13.97 -14.09
CA PHE A 112 -2.03 13.75 -13.41
C PHE A 112 -2.17 12.84 -12.19
N VAL A 113 -3.16 13.10 -11.34
CA VAL A 113 -3.48 12.26 -10.19
C VAL A 113 -3.89 10.86 -10.66
N ALA A 114 -4.75 10.78 -11.68
CA ALA A 114 -5.21 9.50 -12.22
C ALA A 114 -4.07 8.70 -12.87
N ALA A 115 -3.15 9.34 -13.62
CA ALA A 115 -1.98 8.66 -14.17
C ALA A 115 -1.12 8.03 -13.06
N THR A 116 -0.93 8.75 -11.93
CA THR A 116 -0.22 8.23 -10.76
C THR A 116 -0.86 6.95 -10.24
N PHE A 117 -2.17 7.01 -9.94
CA PHE A 117 -2.87 5.88 -9.33
C PHE A 117 -3.15 4.74 -10.31
N ALA A 118 -3.32 5.02 -11.60
CA ALA A 118 -3.40 3.99 -12.63
C ALA A 118 -2.08 3.21 -12.73
N GLY A 119 -0.94 3.90 -12.72
CA GLY A 119 0.37 3.27 -12.65
C GLY A 119 0.53 2.43 -11.39
N LEU A 120 0.18 2.97 -10.22
CA LEU A 120 0.23 2.29 -8.94
C LEU A 120 -0.65 1.03 -8.94
N PHE A 121 -1.84 1.10 -9.52
CA PHE A 121 -2.72 -0.07 -9.68
C PHE A 121 -2.06 -1.16 -10.55
N VAL A 122 -1.49 -0.79 -11.70
CA VAL A 122 -0.77 -1.72 -12.58
C VAL A 122 0.40 -2.38 -11.84
N GLY A 123 1.22 -1.59 -11.15
CA GLY A 123 2.35 -2.08 -10.36
C GLY A 123 1.92 -3.04 -9.26
N THR A 124 0.90 -2.66 -8.50
CA THR A 124 0.40 -3.45 -7.37
C THR A 124 -0.25 -4.76 -7.83
N PHE A 125 -1.15 -4.68 -8.82
CA PHE A 125 -1.99 -5.81 -9.20
C PHE A 125 -1.27 -6.79 -10.14
N PHE A 126 -0.58 -6.27 -11.16
CA PHE A 126 0.04 -7.13 -12.18
C PHE A 126 1.50 -7.49 -11.87
N LEU A 127 2.22 -6.64 -11.11
CA LEU A 127 3.66 -6.83 -10.87
C LEU A 127 4.00 -7.14 -9.42
N GLY A 128 3.03 -7.18 -8.51
CA GLY A 128 3.24 -7.49 -7.09
C GLY A 128 3.91 -8.85 -6.83
N PHE A 129 3.73 -9.82 -7.74
CA PHE A 129 4.39 -11.13 -7.64
C PHE A 129 5.92 -11.09 -7.84
N LEU A 130 6.45 -9.99 -8.38
CA LEU A 130 7.90 -9.86 -8.62
C LEU A 130 8.70 -9.96 -7.32
N ALA A 131 8.17 -9.42 -6.22
CA ALA A 131 8.81 -9.51 -4.91
C ALA A 131 8.89 -10.96 -4.39
N ASP A 132 7.90 -11.80 -4.71
CA ASP A 132 7.91 -13.22 -4.37
C ASP A 132 8.94 -13.99 -5.20
N ARG A 133 9.13 -13.61 -6.47
CA ARG A 133 10.03 -14.29 -7.41
C ARG A 133 11.50 -13.88 -7.23
N PHE A 134 11.77 -12.58 -7.12
CA PHE A 134 13.15 -12.05 -7.13
C PHE A 134 13.71 -11.73 -5.75
N GLY A 135 12.89 -11.74 -4.71
CA GLY A 135 13.25 -11.40 -3.34
C GLY A 135 12.83 -9.99 -2.94
N ARG A 136 12.66 -9.82 -1.62
CA ARG A 136 12.17 -8.56 -1.06
C ARG A 136 13.19 -7.45 -1.22
N ARG A 137 14.46 -7.75 -0.91
CA ARG A 137 15.57 -6.79 -1.02
C ARG A 137 15.79 -6.31 -2.45
N PHE A 138 15.73 -7.22 -3.43
CA PHE A 138 15.93 -6.87 -4.84
C PHE A 138 14.85 -5.88 -5.29
N ILE A 139 13.58 -6.23 -5.11
CA ILE A 139 12.47 -5.36 -5.53
C ILE A 139 12.47 -4.03 -4.77
N PHE A 140 12.63 -4.07 -3.43
CA PHE A 140 12.74 -2.89 -2.60
C PHE A 140 13.84 -1.92 -3.07
N THR A 141 14.95 -2.43 -3.57
CA THR A 141 16.09 -1.62 -4.02
C THR A 141 15.89 -1.07 -5.44
N TRP A 142 15.44 -1.91 -6.36
CA TRP A 142 15.36 -1.53 -7.77
C TRP A 142 14.08 -0.78 -8.13
N ALA A 143 12.96 -1.01 -7.45
CA ALA A 143 11.73 -0.25 -7.64
C ALA A 143 11.96 1.24 -7.32
N LEU A 144 12.68 1.55 -6.23
CA LEU A 144 13.05 2.93 -5.89
C LEU A 144 13.80 3.63 -7.03
N LEU A 145 14.83 2.99 -7.58
CA LEU A 145 15.60 3.57 -8.70
C LEU A 145 14.74 3.74 -9.95
N PHE A 146 13.87 2.77 -10.22
CA PHE A 146 13.00 2.80 -11.38
C PHE A 146 12.04 4.00 -11.35
N TYR A 147 11.27 4.16 -10.27
CA TYR A 147 10.35 5.29 -10.22
C TYR A 147 11.07 6.64 -10.02
N THR A 148 12.22 6.66 -9.35
CA THR A 148 13.06 7.86 -9.25
C THR A 148 13.55 8.30 -10.62
N ALA A 149 14.06 7.38 -11.45
CA ALA A 149 14.49 7.68 -12.81
C ALA A 149 13.31 8.19 -13.66
N ALA A 150 12.15 7.54 -13.56
CA ALA A 150 10.95 7.99 -14.25
C ALA A 150 10.52 9.41 -13.82
N SER A 151 10.57 9.71 -12.51
CA SER A 151 10.25 11.03 -11.96
C SER A 151 11.26 12.11 -12.43
N VAL A 152 12.55 11.76 -12.52
CA VAL A 152 13.57 12.66 -13.08
C VAL A 152 13.26 12.97 -14.54
N VAL A 153 12.99 11.96 -15.37
CA VAL A 153 12.62 12.17 -16.77
C VAL A 153 11.35 13.00 -16.90
N MET A 154 10.35 12.75 -16.03
CA MET A 154 9.14 13.56 -15.94
C MET A 154 9.46 15.04 -15.67
N ALA A 155 10.40 15.34 -14.79
CA ALA A 155 10.76 16.71 -14.43
C ALA A 155 11.34 17.52 -15.61
N PHE A 156 11.85 16.89 -16.65
CA PHE A 156 12.38 17.53 -17.85
C PHE A 156 11.42 17.53 -19.04
N GLN A 157 10.19 16.99 -18.87
CA GLN A 157 9.22 17.02 -19.97
C GLN A 157 8.70 18.44 -20.22
N THR A 158 8.41 18.70 -21.49
CA THR A 158 7.88 19.97 -21.98
C THR A 158 6.47 19.85 -22.53
N THR A 159 5.93 18.63 -22.57
CA THR A 159 4.56 18.34 -23.04
C THR A 159 3.75 17.70 -21.92
N SER A 160 2.44 17.92 -21.93
CA SER A 160 1.49 17.30 -20.99
C SER A 160 1.50 15.77 -21.08
N GLU A 161 1.51 15.24 -22.30
CA GLU A 161 1.54 13.80 -22.56
C GLU A 161 2.80 13.17 -21.98
N GLY A 162 3.95 13.82 -22.13
CA GLY A 162 5.22 13.37 -21.57
C GLY A 162 5.18 13.33 -20.03
N VAL A 163 4.66 14.40 -19.42
CA VAL A 163 4.49 14.46 -17.95
C VAL A 163 3.59 13.33 -17.47
N LEU A 164 2.44 13.11 -18.11
CA LEU A 164 1.48 12.07 -17.72
C LEU A 164 2.03 10.66 -17.94
N LEU A 165 2.69 10.41 -19.07
CA LEU A 165 3.29 9.12 -19.38
C LEU A 165 4.36 8.74 -18.34
N TRP A 166 5.28 9.65 -18.05
CA TRP A 166 6.34 9.36 -17.09
C TRP A 166 5.82 9.29 -15.64
N ARG A 167 4.75 10.04 -15.34
CA ARG A 167 4.05 9.90 -14.06
C ARG A 167 3.36 8.54 -13.90
N PHE A 168 2.73 8.03 -14.95
CA PHE A 168 2.17 6.67 -14.98
C PHE A 168 3.27 5.61 -14.79
N ILE A 169 4.40 5.75 -15.49
CA ILE A 169 5.54 4.83 -15.37
C ILE A 169 6.12 4.86 -13.93
N ALA A 170 6.29 6.04 -13.34
CA ALA A 170 6.71 6.17 -11.95
C ALA A 170 5.72 5.49 -11.00
N GLY A 171 4.42 5.67 -11.22
CA GLY A 171 3.35 5.02 -10.46
C GLY A 171 3.47 3.50 -10.45
N ILE A 172 3.85 2.87 -11.58
CA ILE A 172 4.09 1.41 -11.64
C ILE A 172 5.16 0.98 -10.62
N GLY A 173 6.28 1.69 -10.58
CA GLY A 173 7.38 1.39 -9.65
C GLY A 173 6.95 1.53 -8.18
N ILE A 174 6.22 2.60 -7.85
CA ILE A 174 5.66 2.83 -6.51
C ILE A 174 4.71 1.70 -6.13
N GLY A 175 3.84 1.26 -7.06
CA GLY A 175 2.88 0.18 -6.81
C GLY A 175 3.52 -1.16 -6.48
N VAL A 176 4.67 -1.47 -7.07
CA VAL A 176 5.45 -2.67 -6.76
C VAL A 176 6.12 -2.56 -5.39
N GLU A 177 6.62 -1.38 -5.04
CA GLU A 177 7.35 -1.15 -3.78
C GLU A 177 6.44 -1.21 -2.55
N ILE A 178 5.26 -0.60 -2.60
CA ILE A 178 4.35 -0.46 -1.44
C ILE A 178 3.97 -1.82 -0.82
N ILE A 179 3.73 -2.83 -1.66
CA ILE A 179 3.44 -4.20 -1.18
C ILE A 179 4.69 -4.84 -0.57
N THR A 180 5.86 -4.53 -1.15
CA THR A 180 7.12 -5.13 -0.74
C THR A 180 7.52 -4.70 0.66
N ILE A 181 7.33 -3.44 1.04
CA ILE A 181 7.66 -2.92 2.38
C ILE A 181 6.83 -3.61 3.46
N ASP A 182 5.52 -3.72 3.27
CA ASP A 182 4.63 -4.37 4.23
C ASP A 182 4.97 -5.85 4.42
N ALA A 183 5.21 -6.56 3.31
CA ALA A 183 5.65 -7.95 3.36
C ALA A 183 6.99 -8.09 4.09
N TYR A 184 7.94 -7.19 3.81
CA TYR A 184 9.27 -7.23 4.38
C TYR A 184 9.25 -7.02 5.91
N ILE A 185 8.47 -6.05 6.41
CA ILE A 185 8.30 -5.83 7.85
C ILE A 185 7.70 -7.08 8.50
N THR A 186 6.67 -7.69 7.90
CA THR A 186 6.04 -8.89 8.47
C THR A 186 6.96 -10.10 8.50
N GLU A 187 7.93 -10.18 7.60
CA GLU A 187 8.89 -11.28 7.50
C GLU A 187 10.16 -11.08 8.34
N LEU A 188 10.46 -9.86 8.77
CA LEU A 188 11.65 -9.55 9.59
C LEU A 188 11.35 -9.31 11.06
N VAL A 189 10.09 -9.01 11.41
CA VAL A 189 9.71 -8.59 12.76
C VAL A 189 8.81 -9.64 13.41
N PRO A 190 9.08 -10.05 14.67
CA PRO A 190 8.22 -10.96 15.44
C PRO A 190 6.76 -10.49 15.51
N SER A 191 5.80 -11.41 15.55
CA SER A 191 4.37 -11.09 15.52
C SER A 191 3.93 -10.18 16.68
N TRP A 192 4.47 -10.40 17.88
CA TRP A 192 4.17 -9.59 19.07
C TRP A 192 4.62 -8.13 18.97
N MET A 193 5.55 -7.81 18.06
CA MET A 193 6.10 -6.47 17.86
C MET A 193 5.53 -5.80 16.58
N ARG A 194 4.91 -6.55 15.67
CA ARG A 194 4.45 -6.06 14.35
C ARG A 194 3.58 -4.82 14.44
N GLY A 195 2.61 -4.79 15.37
CA GLY A 195 1.73 -3.62 15.52
C GLY A 195 2.51 -2.33 15.81
N ARG A 196 3.49 -2.40 16.72
CA ARG A 196 4.37 -1.26 17.04
C ARG A 196 5.29 -0.92 15.87
N ALA A 197 5.83 -1.92 15.18
CA ALA A 197 6.69 -1.72 14.02
C ALA A 197 5.94 -1.01 12.88
N PHE A 198 4.70 -1.41 12.59
CA PHE A 198 3.86 -0.72 11.60
C PHE A 198 3.50 0.71 12.03
N ALA A 199 3.19 0.94 13.30
CA ALA A 199 2.91 2.30 13.79
C ALA A 199 4.12 3.23 13.60
N VAL A 200 5.32 2.76 13.97
CA VAL A 200 6.57 3.50 13.77
C VAL A 200 6.88 3.69 12.30
N ASN A 201 6.70 2.64 11.47
CA ASN A 201 6.87 2.72 10.03
C ASN A 201 5.98 3.81 9.43
N GLN A 202 4.69 3.81 9.74
CA GLN A 202 3.76 4.83 9.26
C GLN A 202 4.14 6.23 9.74
N ALA A 203 4.47 6.39 11.03
CA ALA A 203 4.86 7.68 11.55
C ALA A 203 6.10 8.23 10.84
N VAL A 204 7.13 7.41 10.64
CA VAL A 204 8.37 7.80 9.94
C VAL A 204 8.08 8.11 8.47
N MET A 205 7.38 7.23 7.75
CA MET A 205 7.05 7.43 6.34
C MET A 205 6.28 8.73 6.11
N PHE A 206 5.27 9.01 6.93
CA PHE A 206 4.43 10.18 6.77
C PHE A 206 5.10 11.50 7.19
N THR A 207 6.29 11.48 7.80
CA THR A 207 7.08 12.71 7.94
C THR A 207 7.54 13.29 6.59
N ALA A 208 7.48 12.50 5.51
CA ALA A 208 7.71 12.97 4.16
C ALA A 208 6.70 14.05 3.73
N VAL A 209 5.45 13.97 4.21
CA VAL A 209 4.38 14.88 3.76
C VAL A 209 4.67 16.34 4.15
N PRO A 210 4.96 16.69 5.40
CA PRO A 210 5.35 18.06 5.73
C PRO A 210 6.64 18.50 5.03
N VAL A 211 7.58 17.59 4.74
CA VAL A 211 8.81 17.96 4.01
C VAL A 211 8.50 18.31 2.55
N VAL A 212 7.74 17.50 1.84
CA VAL A 212 7.34 17.82 0.47
C VAL A 212 6.47 19.07 0.39
N ALA A 213 5.59 19.26 1.38
CA ALA A 213 4.76 20.46 1.47
C ALA A 213 5.58 21.73 1.69
N ALA A 214 6.59 21.69 2.57
CA ALA A 214 7.52 22.79 2.79
C ALA A 214 8.32 23.14 1.53
N LEU A 215 8.88 22.13 0.86
CA LEU A 215 9.61 22.31 -0.39
C LEU A 215 8.72 22.90 -1.48
N ALA A 216 7.49 22.41 -1.61
CA ALA A 216 6.55 22.95 -2.57
C ALA A 216 6.15 24.39 -2.26
N TRP A 217 5.86 24.70 -0.99
CA TRP A 217 5.55 26.07 -0.56
C TRP A 217 6.68 27.06 -0.88
N TRP A 218 7.93 26.63 -0.67
CA TRP A 218 9.08 27.47 -0.94
C TRP A 218 9.40 27.59 -2.44
N LEU A 219 9.41 26.48 -3.19
CA LEU A 219 9.96 26.42 -4.54
C LEU A 219 8.91 26.65 -5.63
N VAL A 220 7.68 26.13 -5.49
CA VAL A 220 6.65 26.22 -6.56
C VAL A 220 6.30 27.65 -6.97
N PRO A 221 6.24 28.66 -6.04
CA PRO A 221 5.98 30.04 -6.42
C PRO A 221 7.10 30.72 -7.21
N ILE A 222 8.31 30.18 -7.14
CA ILE A 222 9.52 30.75 -7.75
C ILE A 222 10.04 29.86 -8.88
N ALA A 223 10.92 30.37 -9.71
CA ALA A 223 11.58 29.63 -10.79
C ALA A 223 13.12 29.75 -10.64
N PRO A 224 13.75 29.05 -9.69
CA PRO A 224 15.17 29.13 -9.48
C PRO A 224 15.95 28.69 -10.71
N TYR A 225 16.95 29.46 -11.09
CA TYR A 225 17.81 29.18 -12.26
C TYR A 225 17.06 29.03 -13.58
N GLY A 226 15.88 29.65 -13.73
CA GLY A 226 15.06 29.58 -14.95
C GLY A 226 14.27 28.28 -15.13
N LEU A 227 14.27 27.40 -14.14
CA LEU A 227 13.44 26.20 -14.12
C LEU A 227 12.23 26.38 -13.19
N ASP A 228 11.06 25.91 -13.65
CA ASP A 228 9.85 25.94 -12.83
C ASP A 228 10.10 25.29 -11.47
N GLY A 229 9.63 25.92 -10.40
CA GLY A 229 9.89 25.47 -9.03
C GLY A 229 9.35 24.06 -8.71
N TRP A 230 8.28 23.62 -9.39
CA TRP A 230 7.76 22.25 -9.25
C TRP A 230 8.78 21.19 -9.69
N ARG A 231 9.61 21.49 -10.70
CA ARG A 231 10.68 20.56 -11.15
C ARG A 231 11.73 20.36 -10.08
N TRP A 232 12.07 21.40 -9.32
CA TRP A 232 13.00 21.33 -8.21
C TRP A 232 12.47 20.46 -7.06
N VAL A 233 11.17 20.51 -6.75
CA VAL A 233 10.57 19.61 -5.75
C VAL A 233 10.77 18.15 -6.14
N VAL A 234 10.55 17.80 -7.41
CA VAL A 234 10.77 16.44 -7.92
C VAL A 234 12.25 16.05 -7.88
N LEU A 235 13.15 16.93 -8.35
CA LEU A 235 14.59 16.65 -8.42
C LEU A 235 15.24 16.50 -7.03
N ILE A 236 14.81 17.28 -6.04
CA ILE A 236 15.29 17.15 -4.66
C ILE A 236 14.85 15.81 -4.07
N GLY A 237 13.60 15.41 -4.28
CA GLY A 237 13.12 14.09 -3.90
C GLY A 237 13.91 12.96 -4.56
N ALA A 238 14.18 13.09 -5.86
CA ALA A 238 14.99 12.14 -6.61
C ALA A 238 16.43 12.03 -6.09
N ALA A 239 17.06 13.15 -5.79
CA ALA A 239 18.42 13.15 -5.20
C ALA A 239 18.45 12.47 -3.82
N GLY A 240 17.45 12.74 -2.98
CA GLY A 240 17.31 12.07 -1.69
C GLY A 240 17.06 10.56 -1.84
N SER A 241 16.26 10.15 -2.81
CA SER A 241 16.02 8.73 -3.11
C SER A 241 17.30 7.97 -3.46
N VAL A 242 18.21 8.58 -4.20
CA VAL A 242 19.53 7.98 -4.52
C VAL A 242 20.36 7.78 -3.25
N ALA A 243 20.33 8.73 -2.30
CA ALA A 243 21.03 8.57 -1.03
C ALA A 243 20.48 7.38 -0.22
N ILE A 244 19.15 7.23 -0.16
CA ILE A 244 18.51 6.09 0.52
C ILE A 244 18.76 4.77 -0.21
N TRP A 245 18.86 4.79 -1.53
CA TRP A 245 19.24 3.58 -2.29
C TRP A 245 20.59 3.00 -1.81
N ILE A 246 21.55 3.85 -1.46
CA ILE A 246 22.81 3.41 -0.87
C ILE A 246 22.58 2.75 0.49
N LEU A 247 21.74 3.33 1.34
CA LEU A 247 21.41 2.79 2.67
C LEU A 247 20.65 1.45 2.59
N ARG A 248 19.83 1.23 1.58
CA ARG A 248 19.11 -0.04 1.36
C ARG A 248 20.04 -1.24 1.15
N ARG A 249 21.27 -1.04 0.74
CA ARG A 249 22.27 -2.11 0.62
C ARG A 249 22.59 -2.80 1.95
N PHE A 250 22.34 -2.13 3.07
CA PHE A 250 22.54 -2.67 4.42
C PHE A 250 21.35 -3.46 4.96
N VAL A 251 20.21 -3.43 4.27
CA VAL A 251 19.03 -4.23 4.64
C VAL A 251 19.27 -5.68 4.16
N PRO A 252 19.25 -6.69 5.06
CA PRO A 252 19.43 -8.09 4.68
C PRO A 252 18.22 -8.60 3.92
N GLU A 253 18.35 -9.63 3.10
CA GLU A 253 17.20 -10.32 2.50
C GLU A 253 16.33 -10.98 3.57
N SER A 254 15.05 -11.22 3.27
CA SER A 254 14.15 -11.92 4.19
C SER A 254 14.58 -13.36 4.44
N PRO A 255 14.91 -13.75 5.70
CA PRO A 255 15.24 -15.14 6.02
C PRO A 255 14.09 -16.11 5.67
N LEU A 256 12.83 -15.68 5.86
CA LEU A 256 11.68 -16.49 5.50
C LEU A 256 11.54 -16.71 4.00
N TRP A 257 11.79 -15.66 3.22
CA TRP A 257 11.80 -15.79 1.76
C TRP A 257 12.91 -16.70 1.27
N LEU A 258 14.13 -16.55 1.80
CA LEU A 258 15.28 -17.40 1.48
C LEU A 258 14.99 -18.88 1.79
N ALA A 259 14.44 -19.18 2.96
CA ALA A 259 14.09 -20.53 3.34
C ALA A 259 13.04 -21.16 2.42
N ARG A 260 12.00 -20.39 2.05
CA ARG A 260 10.96 -20.83 1.10
C ARG A 260 11.48 -21.09 -0.31
N ASN A 261 12.58 -20.44 -0.68
CA ASN A 261 13.25 -20.61 -1.98
C ASN A 261 14.46 -21.57 -1.92
N GLY A 262 14.60 -22.38 -0.88
CA GLY A 262 15.65 -23.39 -0.74
C GLY A 262 17.03 -22.85 -0.40
N ARG A 263 17.19 -21.55 -0.16
CA ARG A 263 18.47 -20.90 0.19
C ARG A 263 18.69 -20.90 1.71
N MET A 264 18.62 -22.09 2.32
CA MET A 264 18.60 -22.26 3.77
C MET A 264 19.88 -21.76 4.45
N GLN A 265 21.05 -22.00 3.86
CA GLN A 265 22.33 -21.55 4.42
C GLN A 265 22.41 -20.03 4.56
N GLU A 266 21.87 -19.30 3.58
CA GLU A 266 21.81 -17.84 3.64
C GLU A 266 20.77 -17.35 4.65
N ALA A 267 19.62 -18.02 4.73
CA ALA A 267 18.60 -17.73 5.74
C ALA A 267 19.17 -17.86 7.16
N ASP A 268 19.85 -18.99 7.45
CA ASP A 268 20.51 -19.22 8.73
C ASP A 268 21.61 -18.20 9.02
N ARG A 269 22.43 -17.87 8.04
CA ARG A 269 23.50 -16.85 8.19
C ARG A 269 22.93 -15.49 8.60
N ILE A 270 21.85 -15.04 7.94
CA ILE A 270 21.22 -13.75 8.23
C ILE A 270 20.56 -13.79 9.60
N LEU A 271 19.84 -14.87 9.91
CA LEU A 271 19.14 -15.00 11.19
C LEU A 271 20.13 -15.09 12.36
N ASN A 272 21.22 -15.86 12.21
CA ASN A 272 22.29 -15.93 13.23
C ASN A 272 22.91 -14.54 13.48
N ALA A 273 23.09 -13.73 12.44
CA ALA A 273 23.60 -12.36 12.59
C ALA A 273 22.61 -11.46 13.35
N ILE A 274 21.31 -11.62 13.09
CA ILE A 274 20.25 -10.88 13.83
C ILE A 274 20.21 -11.34 15.29
N GLU A 275 20.22 -12.66 15.57
CA GLU A 275 20.22 -13.23 16.91
C GLU A 275 21.44 -12.77 17.72
N ALA A 276 22.64 -12.90 17.15
CA ALA A 276 23.88 -12.44 17.79
C ALA A 276 23.84 -10.95 18.14
N SER A 277 23.31 -10.13 17.22
CA SER A 277 23.17 -8.70 17.43
C SER A 277 22.05 -8.34 18.43
N ALA A 278 21.09 -9.25 18.63
CA ALA A 278 20.02 -9.14 19.63
C ALA A 278 20.46 -9.68 21.02
N GLY A 279 21.68 -10.19 21.16
CA GLY A 279 22.19 -10.79 22.39
C GLY A 279 21.63 -12.19 22.68
N VAL A 280 21.05 -12.84 21.68
CA VAL A 280 20.56 -14.21 21.76
C VAL A 280 21.69 -15.14 21.33
N ALA A 281 22.02 -16.17 22.16
CA ALA A 281 22.99 -17.16 21.77
C ALA A 281 22.52 -17.89 20.50
N PRO A 282 23.40 -18.07 19.48
CA PRO A 282 23.01 -18.74 18.25
C PRO A 282 22.48 -20.15 18.57
N ALA A 283 21.34 -20.50 18.00
CA ALA A 283 20.77 -21.82 18.18
C ALA A 283 21.80 -22.87 17.75
N ARG A 284 21.96 -23.92 18.57
CA ARG A 284 22.84 -25.06 18.25
C ARG A 284 22.49 -25.63 16.86
N PRO A 285 23.46 -26.35 16.22
CA PRO A 285 23.36 -26.76 14.83
C PRO A 285 22.02 -27.38 14.47
N PRO A 286 21.58 -27.27 13.22
CA PRO A 286 20.23 -27.57 12.79
C PRO A 286 19.80 -28.94 13.29
N LEU A 287 18.76 -29.00 14.08
CA LEU A 287 18.11 -30.24 14.41
C LEU A 287 17.65 -30.88 13.10
N ARG A 288 18.30 -31.99 12.75
CA ARG A 288 17.89 -32.85 11.65
C ARG A 288 16.37 -33.07 11.73
N ALA A 289 15.73 -32.83 10.60
CA ALA A 289 14.35 -33.00 10.34
C ALA A 289 13.69 -34.17 11.10
N ALA A 290 13.00 -33.84 12.17
CA ALA A 290 12.02 -34.71 12.82
C ALA A 290 10.97 -33.80 13.48
N VAL A 291 10.25 -33.04 12.66
CA VAL A 291 9.04 -32.37 13.12
C VAL A 291 7.92 -32.88 12.23
N ALA A 292 6.97 -33.55 12.87
CA ALA A 292 5.73 -33.94 12.24
C ALA A 292 5.16 -32.75 11.47
N PRO A 293 4.69 -32.93 10.24
CA PRO A 293 4.20 -31.82 9.43
C PRO A 293 3.09 -31.12 10.20
N ALA A 294 3.30 -29.87 10.55
CA ALA A 294 2.22 -29.02 11.01
C ALA A 294 1.10 -29.16 9.98
N ARG A 295 -0.09 -29.51 10.45
CA ARG A 295 -1.28 -29.75 9.64
C ARG A 295 -1.32 -28.70 8.53
N ALA A 296 -1.15 -29.12 7.30
CA ALA A 296 -1.13 -28.24 6.15
C ALA A 296 -2.46 -27.47 6.14
N VAL A 297 -2.42 -26.20 6.52
CA VAL A 297 -3.58 -25.33 6.37
C VAL A 297 -3.89 -25.33 4.89
N ALA A 298 -5.01 -25.94 4.52
CA ALA A 298 -5.44 -26.06 3.14
C ALA A 298 -5.38 -24.66 2.52
N LYS A 299 -4.72 -24.54 1.35
CA LYS A 299 -4.64 -23.27 0.62
C LYS A 299 -6.05 -22.91 0.15
N VAL A 300 -6.79 -22.14 0.93
CA VAL A 300 -8.11 -21.62 0.59
C VAL A 300 -8.00 -20.83 -0.71
N GLY A 301 -8.69 -21.23 -1.76
CA GLY A 301 -8.68 -20.52 -3.05
C GLY A 301 -9.37 -19.15 -2.94
N TYR A 302 -9.08 -18.21 -3.85
CA TYR A 302 -9.81 -16.92 -3.91
C TYR A 302 -11.32 -17.09 -4.08
N ALA A 303 -11.76 -18.11 -4.83
CA ALA A 303 -13.19 -18.42 -5.01
C ALA A 303 -13.90 -18.75 -3.68
N GLU A 304 -13.20 -19.27 -2.70
CA GLU A 304 -13.75 -19.64 -1.40
C GLU A 304 -14.02 -18.41 -0.51
N LEU A 305 -13.30 -17.31 -0.75
CA LEU A 305 -13.55 -16.02 -0.07
C LEU A 305 -14.92 -15.43 -0.43
N PHE A 306 -15.48 -15.80 -1.59
CA PHE A 306 -16.82 -15.35 -2.02
C PHE A 306 -17.93 -16.35 -1.61
N ARG A 307 -17.62 -17.35 -0.77
CA ARG A 307 -18.58 -18.28 -0.19
C ARG A 307 -18.78 -18.02 1.31
N PRO A 308 -19.94 -18.38 1.86
CA PRO A 308 -20.13 -18.35 3.32
C PRO A 308 -19.07 -19.20 4.04
N PRO A 309 -18.54 -18.75 5.18
CA PRO A 309 -18.95 -17.58 5.98
C PRO A 309 -18.23 -16.25 5.62
N TYR A 310 -17.30 -16.25 4.64
CA TYR A 310 -16.39 -15.12 4.39
C TYR A 310 -16.99 -14.05 3.46
N SER A 311 -17.92 -14.42 2.58
CA SER A 311 -18.41 -13.55 1.51
C SER A 311 -18.97 -12.22 2.01
N SER A 312 -19.75 -12.21 3.09
CA SER A 312 -20.32 -11.00 3.67
C SER A 312 -19.23 -10.03 4.17
N LEU A 313 -18.20 -10.56 4.82
CA LEU A 313 -17.07 -9.77 5.31
C LEU A 313 -16.22 -9.24 4.17
N VAL A 314 -15.97 -10.05 3.16
CA VAL A 314 -15.21 -9.63 1.96
C VAL A 314 -15.94 -8.50 1.26
N VAL A 315 -17.24 -8.62 1.00
CA VAL A 315 -18.05 -7.56 0.37
C VAL A 315 -18.08 -6.30 1.23
N LEU A 316 -18.28 -6.44 2.55
CA LEU A 316 -18.24 -5.32 3.49
C LEU A 316 -16.93 -4.51 3.37
N PHE A 317 -15.79 -5.21 3.43
CA PHE A 317 -14.49 -4.55 3.36
C PHE A 317 -14.12 -4.07 1.95
N MET A 318 -14.66 -4.67 0.88
CA MET A 318 -14.54 -4.14 -0.47
C MET A 318 -15.28 -2.79 -0.59
N ILE A 319 -16.52 -2.69 -0.10
CA ILE A 319 -17.30 -1.45 -0.07
C ILE A 319 -16.57 -0.40 0.77
N PHE A 320 -16.08 -0.80 1.95
CA PHE A 320 -15.30 0.09 2.80
C PHE A 320 -14.09 0.68 2.04
N ASN A 321 -13.27 -0.17 1.40
CA ASN A 321 -12.07 0.26 0.68
C ASN A 321 -12.38 1.15 -0.53
N LEU A 322 -13.46 0.87 -1.25
CA LEU A 322 -13.92 1.74 -2.33
C LEU A 322 -14.28 3.14 -1.82
N CYS A 323 -15.06 3.21 -0.75
CA CYS A 323 -15.55 4.49 -0.24
C CYS A 323 -14.48 5.28 0.53
N GLN A 324 -13.67 4.62 1.37
CA GLN A 324 -12.64 5.30 2.16
C GLN A 324 -11.56 5.96 1.30
N ALA A 325 -11.29 5.43 0.11
CA ALA A 325 -10.32 6.00 -0.81
C ALA A 325 -10.69 7.42 -1.25
N PHE A 326 -11.97 7.75 -1.36
CA PHE A 326 -12.42 9.11 -1.62
C PHE A 326 -12.13 10.06 -0.45
N GLY A 327 -12.27 9.60 0.79
CA GLY A 327 -11.91 10.38 1.97
C GLY A 327 -10.42 10.68 2.04
N VAL A 328 -9.59 9.66 1.81
CA VAL A 328 -8.13 9.79 1.90
C VAL A 328 -7.57 10.52 0.69
N TYR A 329 -7.73 9.96 -0.50
CA TYR A 329 -7.09 10.49 -1.72
C TYR A 329 -7.83 11.68 -2.32
N GLY A 330 -9.15 11.77 -2.11
CA GLY A 330 -9.97 12.91 -2.56
C GLY A 330 -9.69 14.20 -1.79
N PHE A 331 -9.11 14.12 -0.59
CA PHE A 331 -8.64 15.29 0.15
C PHE A 331 -7.13 15.46 0.02
N ALA A 332 -6.33 14.45 0.38
CA ALA A 332 -4.88 14.55 0.53
C ALA A 332 -4.14 15.12 -0.69
N ASN A 333 -4.49 14.67 -1.89
CA ASN A 333 -3.87 15.13 -3.14
C ASN A 333 -4.50 16.41 -3.70
N TRP A 334 -5.64 16.83 -3.16
CA TRP A 334 -6.39 17.96 -3.70
C TRP A 334 -6.37 19.21 -2.82
N VAL A 335 -5.84 19.13 -1.59
CA VAL A 335 -5.84 20.27 -0.64
C VAL A 335 -5.34 21.57 -1.26
N PRO A 336 -4.16 21.61 -1.94
CA PRO A 336 -3.70 22.85 -2.56
C PRO A 336 -4.66 23.35 -3.64
N ALA A 337 -5.19 22.46 -4.48
CA ALA A 337 -6.12 22.82 -5.55
C ALA A 337 -7.47 23.29 -5.00
N LEU A 338 -8.01 22.63 -3.97
CA LEU A 338 -9.26 23.02 -3.31
C LEU A 338 -9.17 24.41 -2.67
N LEU A 339 -8.02 24.75 -2.10
CA LEU A 339 -7.76 26.08 -1.52
C LEU A 339 -7.64 27.14 -2.62
N VAL A 340 -6.99 26.83 -3.73
CA VAL A 340 -6.91 27.75 -4.89
C VAL A 340 -8.29 27.99 -5.49
N GLU A 341 -9.12 26.95 -5.62
CA GLU A 341 -10.50 27.08 -6.10
C GLU A 341 -11.37 27.98 -5.20
N LYS A 342 -11.06 28.02 -3.90
CA LYS A 342 -11.66 28.97 -2.94
C LYS A 342 -11.12 30.42 -3.05
N GLY A 343 -10.31 30.72 -4.06
CA GLY A 343 -9.71 32.04 -4.29
C GLY A 343 -8.45 32.34 -3.46
N ILE A 344 -7.88 31.34 -2.80
CA ILE A 344 -6.63 31.49 -2.05
C ILE A 344 -5.46 31.45 -3.02
N THR A 345 -4.51 32.38 -2.89
CA THR A 345 -3.33 32.40 -3.75
C THR A 345 -2.52 31.10 -3.63
N VAL A 346 -1.83 30.70 -4.70
CA VAL A 346 -1.03 29.47 -4.74
C VAL A 346 -0.05 29.40 -3.57
N THR A 347 0.65 30.50 -3.26
CA THR A 347 1.60 30.56 -2.14
C THR A 347 0.95 30.30 -0.79
N LYS A 348 -0.20 30.95 -0.51
CA LYS A 348 -0.95 30.74 0.74
C LYS A 348 -1.57 29.37 0.80
N SER A 349 -2.09 28.85 -0.31
CA SER A 349 -2.63 27.49 -0.43
C SER A 349 -1.58 26.44 -0.03
N LEU A 350 -0.37 26.56 -0.55
CA LEU A 350 0.74 25.67 -0.21
C LEU A 350 1.20 25.86 1.25
N GLN A 351 1.19 27.09 1.77
CA GLN A 351 1.48 27.36 3.18
C GLN A 351 0.46 26.70 4.12
N TYR A 352 -0.84 26.81 3.84
CA TYR A 352 -1.88 26.16 4.65
C TYR A 352 -1.78 24.63 4.55
N SER A 353 -1.53 24.12 3.36
CA SER A 353 -1.30 22.69 3.14
C SER A 353 -0.08 22.17 3.91
N PHE A 354 0.99 22.96 4.03
CA PHE A 354 2.14 22.64 4.85
C PHE A 354 1.79 22.51 6.34
N ILE A 355 0.99 23.44 6.88
CA ILE A 355 0.54 23.36 8.29
C ILE A 355 -0.33 22.13 8.51
N ILE A 356 -1.27 21.85 7.59
CA ILE A 356 -2.14 20.67 7.63
C ILE A 356 -1.30 19.38 7.59
N ALA A 357 -0.19 19.38 6.86
CA ALA A 357 0.64 18.20 6.65
C ALA A 357 1.25 17.64 7.95
N PHE A 358 1.42 18.44 9.01
CA PHE A 358 1.90 17.92 10.29
C PHE A 358 0.95 16.94 10.96
N ALA A 359 -0.33 16.94 10.58
CA ALA A 359 -1.28 15.95 11.09
C ALA A 359 -0.95 14.52 10.64
N TYR A 360 -0.30 14.33 9.48
CA TYR A 360 0.01 12.99 8.96
C TYR A 360 0.90 12.14 9.87
N PRO A 361 2.07 12.60 10.34
CA PRO A 361 2.90 11.82 11.25
C PRO A 361 2.37 11.80 12.69
N ILE A 362 1.64 12.82 13.12
CA ILE A 362 1.19 12.97 14.52
C ILE A 362 -0.06 12.12 14.80
N ALA A 363 -1.02 12.13 13.89
CA ALA A 363 -2.32 11.47 14.13
C ALA A 363 -2.25 9.95 14.35
N PRO A 364 -1.43 9.16 13.63
CA PRO A 364 -1.29 7.73 13.92
C PRO A 364 -0.75 7.44 15.32
N LEU A 365 0.18 8.27 15.81
CA LEU A 365 0.73 8.13 17.17
C LEU A 365 -0.33 8.44 18.23
N LEU A 366 -1.14 9.48 18.01
CA LEU A 366 -2.26 9.80 18.88
C LEU A 366 -3.32 8.68 18.83
N ALA A 367 -3.67 8.20 17.64
CA ALA A 367 -4.63 7.12 17.47
C ALA A 367 -4.19 5.84 18.22
N ALA A 368 -2.91 5.50 18.18
CA ALA A 368 -2.38 4.33 18.90
C ALA A 368 -2.60 4.41 20.41
N SER A 369 -2.67 5.61 21.01
CA SER A 369 -2.82 5.78 22.45
C SER A 369 -4.22 5.41 23.00
N PHE A 370 -5.25 5.46 22.17
CA PHE A 370 -6.64 5.16 22.55
C PHE A 370 -7.26 4.00 21.76
N ALA A 371 -6.63 3.59 20.66
CA ALA A 371 -7.19 2.57 19.77
C ALA A 371 -7.42 1.22 20.46
N ASP A 372 -6.59 0.83 21.44
CA ASP A 372 -6.76 -0.43 22.17
C ASP A 372 -7.84 -0.35 23.27
N LYS A 373 -8.28 0.86 23.61
CA LYS A 373 -9.29 1.10 24.65
C LYS A 373 -10.71 1.08 24.12
N LEU A 374 -10.89 1.29 22.83
CA LEU A 374 -12.17 1.40 22.15
C LEU A 374 -12.37 0.26 21.15
N GLU A 375 -13.64 -0.07 20.85
CA GLU A 375 -13.96 -1.02 19.78
C GLU A 375 -13.58 -0.44 18.43
N ARG A 376 -12.80 -1.18 17.61
CA ARG A 376 -12.29 -0.75 16.29
C ARG A 376 -13.40 -0.21 15.38
N LYS A 377 -14.53 -0.89 15.37
CA LYS A 377 -15.73 -0.53 14.63
C LYS A 377 -16.17 0.91 14.90
N TRP A 378 -16.24 1.32 16.16
CA TRP A 378 -16.71 2.65 16.54
C TRP A 378 -15.67 3.74 16.31
N ILE A 379 -14.37 3.41 16.39
CA ILE A 379 -13.30 4.32 15.98
C ILE A 379 -13.43 4.65 14.49
N ILE A 380 -13.66 3.63 13.64
CA ILE A 380 -13.87 3.81 12.20
C ILE A 380 -15.09 4.70 11.93
N CYS A 381 -16.24 4.40 12.56
CA CYS A 381 -17.46 5.18 12.39
C CYS A 381 -17.28 6.64 12.84
N GLY A 382 -16.66 6.87 13.99
CA GLY A 382 -16.39 8.21 14.52
C GLY A 382 -15.43 9.00 13.63
N ALA A 383 -14.36 8.38 13.17
CA ALA A 383 -13.42 9.01 12.24
C ALA A 383 -14.08 9.34 10.89
N ALA A 384 -14.90 8.45 10.33
CA ALA A 384 -15.64 8.70 9.10
C ALA A 384 -16.64 9.85 9.26
N ALA A 385 -17.37 9.91 10.40
CA ALA A 385 -18.26 11.00 10.70
C ALA A 385 -17.52 12.34 10.82
N ALA A 386 -16.34 12.34 11.46
CA ALA A 386 -15.51 13.53 11.58
C ALA A 386 -14.97 14.01 10.21
N ILE A 387 -14.55 13.10 9.31
CA ILE A 387 -14.17 13.45 7.94
C ILE A 387 -15.31 14.18 7.22
N GLY A 388 -16.52 13.62 7.28
CA GLY A 388 -17.70 14.24 6.65
C GLY A 388 -18.03 15.61 7.26
N ALA A 389 -18.12 15.71 8.58
CA ALA A 389 -18.47 16.94 9.27
C ALA A 389 -17.46 18.06 9.04
N PHE A 390 -16.17 17.79 9.27
CA PHE A 390 -15.12 18.79 9.05
C PHE A 390 -14.89 19.09 7.57
N GLY A 391 -15.15 18.13 6.66
CA GLY A 391 -15.14 18.35 5.22
C GLY A 391 -16.23 19.33 4.78
N MET A 392 -17.46 19.14 5.25
CA MET A 392 -18.56 20.09 4.97
C MET A 392 -18.26 21.46 5.57
N ALA A 393 -17.72 21.53 6.80
CA ALA A 393 -17.28 22.78 7.42
C ALA A 393 -16.19 23.48 6.60
N PHE A 394 -15.17 22.72 6.13
CA PHE A 394 -14.11 23.25 5.25
C PHE A 394 -14.69 23.88 3.98
N SER A 395 -15.73 23.29 3.40
CA SER A 395 -16.35 23.84 2.18
C SER A 395 -17.03 25.19 2.41
N GLN A 396 -17.54 25.45 3.61
CA GLN A 396 -18.28 26.67 3.95
C GLN A 396 -17.39 27.80 4.43
N PHE A 397 -16.30 27.49 5.13
CA PHE A 397 -15.43 28.51 5.71
C PHE A 397 -14.51 29.16 4.67
N THR A 398 -14.23 30.46 4.86
CA THR A 398 -13.26 31.25 4.09
C THR A 398 -12.12 31.76 4.99
N GLU A 399 -12.35 31.76 6.31
CA GLU A 399 -11.36 32.23 7.29
C GLU A 399 -10.15 31.27 7.33
N PRO A 400 -8.92 31.78 7.16
CA PRO A 400 -7.73 30.95 7.11
C PRO A 400 -7.53 30.00 8.29
N ALA A 401 -7.77 30.49 9.50
CA ALA A 401 -7.61 29.70 10.71
C ALA A 401 -8.58 28.50 10.76
N LEU A 402 -9.84 28.72 10.35
CA LEU A 402 -10.87 27.68 10.31
C LEU A 402 -10.59 26.66 9.19
N LEU A 403 -10.10 27.12 8.03
CA LEU A 403 -9.69 26.22 6.93
C LEU A 403 -8.55 25.31 7.36
N ILE A 404 -7.53 25.85 7.99
CA ILE A 404 -6.39 25.07 8.51
C ILE A 404 -6.88 24.08 9.58
N ALA A 405 -7.68 24.55 10.55
CA ALA A 405 -8.20 23.69 11.61
C ALA A 405 -9.04 22.52 11.04
N CYS A 406 -9.97 22.80 10.14
CA CYS A 406 -10.73 21.74 9.45
C CYS A 406 -9.82 20.80 8.68
N GLY A 407 -8.83 21.32 7.95
CA GLY A 407 -7.87 20.52 7.20
C GLY A 407 -7.05 19.57 8.09
N VAL A 408 -6.57 20.05 9.24
CA VAL A 408 -5.88 19.27 10.26
C VAL A 408 -6.80 18.16 10.80
N LEU A 409 -8.05 18.51 11.14
CA LEU A 409 -9.02 17.55 11.70
C LEU A 409 -9.44 16.49 10.66
N ILE A 410 -9.64 16.86 9.40
CA ILE A 410 -9.90 15.91 8.31
C ILE A 410 -8.71 14.94 8.17
N THR A 411 -7.48 15.47 8.12
CA THR A 411 -6.26 14.65 7.98
C THR A 411 -6.07 13.72 9.16
N ALA A 412 -6.23 14.22 10.39
CA ALA A 412 -6.12 13.42 11.60
C ALA A 412 -7.18 12.31 11.64
N SER A 413 -8.41 12.62 11.23
CA SER A 413 -9.50 11.64 11.15
C SER A 413 -9.22 10.57 10.07
N ASN A 414 -8.69 10.96 8.90
CA ASN A 414 -8.29 10.01 7.86
C ASN A 414 -7.18 9.05 8.34
N MET A 415 -6.17 9.57 9.05
CA MET A 415 -5.09 8.75 9.59
C MET A 415 -5.60 7.80 10.70
N THR A 416 -6.50 8.28 11.56
CA THR A 416 -7.14 7.45 12.59
C THR A 416 -8.00 6.35 11.97
N LEU A 417 -8.79 6.67 10.94
CA LEU A 417 -9.59 5.70 10.19
C LEU A 417 -8.71 4.63 9.55
N SER A 418 -7.64 5.05 8.88
CA SER A 418 -6.68 4.13 8.23
C SER A 418 -6.03 3.20 9.27
N TYR A 419 -5.54 3.74 10.38
CA TYR A 419 -4.94 2.96 11.46
C TYR A 419 -5.91 1.91 12.04
N ALA A 420 -7.13 2.35 12.40
CA ALA A 420 -8.15 1.48 12.98
C ALA A 420 -8.59 0.39 12.00
N TYR A 421 -8.72 0.72 10.72
CA TYR A 421 -9.10 -0.22 9.68
C TYR A 421 -8.06 -1.33 9.47
N HIS A 422 -6.76 -0.98 9.37
CA HIS A 422 -5.71 -1.99 9.18
C HIS A 422 -5.65 -3.00 10.34
N ALA A 423 -5.86 -2.54 11.58
CA ALA A 423 -6.00 -3.43 12.72
C ALA A 423 -7.28 -4.29 12.61
N TYR A 424 -8.42 -3.65 12.33
CA TYR A 424 -9.72 -4.30 12.26
C TYR A 424 -9.77 -5.44 11.24
N GLN A 425 -9.27 -5.22 10.02
CA GLN A 425 -9.26 -6.28 8.98
C GLN A 425 -8.42 -7.50 9.38
N THR A 426 -7.34 -7.31 10.17
CA THR A 426 -6.52 -8.43 10.63
C THR A 426 -7.15 -9.19 11.79
N GLU A 427 -8.01 -8.55 12.57
CA GLU A 427 -8.74 -9.13 13.69
C GLU A 427 -10.01 -9.87 13.23
N VAL A 428 -10.65 -9.41 12.13
CA VAL A 428 -11.90 -9.98 11.62
C VAL A 428 -11.69 -11.26 10.81
N PHE A 429 -10.63 -11.35 10.01
CA PHE A 429 -10.40 -12.52 9.17
C PHE A 429 -9.62 -13.61 9.92
N PRO A 430 -10.12 -14.88 9.92
CA PRO A 430 -9.40 -16.02 10.49
C PRO A 430 -8.02 -16.20 9.84
N THR A 431 -7.07 -16.71 10.61
CA THR A 431 -5.65 -16.86 10.21
C THR A 431 -5.49 -17.59 8.87
N ALA A 432 -6.31 -18.60 8.57
CA ALA A 432 -6.25 -19.39 7.35
C ALA A 432 -6.48 -18.60 6.06
N VAL A 433 -7.31 -17.54 6.11
CA VAL A 433 -7.72 -16.74 4.94
C VAL A 433 -7.22 -15.28 5.01
N ARG A 434 -6.76 -14.82 6.18
CA ARG A 434 -6.43 -13.42 6.51
C ARG A 434 -5.61 -12.71 5.43
N ALA A 435 -4.46 -13.27 5.07
CA ALA A 435 -3.55 -12.62 4.11
C ALA A 435 -4.19 -12.43 2.72
N ARG A 436 -4.96 -13.42 2.25
CA ARG A 436 -5.63 -13.35 0.94
C ARG A 436 -6.84 -12.43 0.97
N ALA A 437 -7.65 -12.52 2.04
CA ALA A 437 -8.79 -11.65 2.22
C ALA A 437 -8.35 -10.19 2.34
N ALA A 438 -7.37 -9.90 3.20
CA ALA A 438 -6.82 -8.56 3.35
C ALA A 438 -6.25 -8.01 2.02
N GLY A 439 -5.47 -8.81 1.29
CA GLY A 439 -4.95 -8.40 -0.02
C GLY A 439 -6.05 -8.11 -1.03
N LEU A 440 -7.05 -8.98 -1.12
CA LEU A 440 -8.19 -8.80 -2.04
C LEU A 440 -8.98 -7.54 -1.71
N VAL A 441 -9.40 -7.35 -0.46
CA VAL A 441 -10.23 -6.20 -0.09
C VAL A 441 -9.46 -4.89 -0.18
N TYR A 442 -8.17 -4.90 0.15
CA TYR A 442 -7.32 -3.72 0.04
C TYR A 442 -7.05 -3.30 -1.42
N SER A 443 -7.02 -4.26 -2.36
CA SER A 443 -6.88 -3.93 -3.79
C SER A 443 -7.99 -3.01 -4.31
N MET A 444 -9.19 -3.06 -3.72
CA MET A 444 -10.30 -2.17 -4.07
C MET A 444 -10.01 -0.70 -3.75
N SER A 445 -9.20 -0.42 -2.73
CA SER A 445 -8.77 0.95 -2.44
C SER A 445 -7.91 1.53 -3.57
N ARG A 446 -7.15 0.70 -4.28
CA ARG A 446 -6.31 1.11 -5.42
C ARG A 446 -7.16 1.41 -6.64
N VAL A 447 -8.16 0.55 -6.90
CA VAL A 447 -9.16 0.80 -7.95
C VAL A 447 -9.87 2.13 -7.69
N ALA A 448 -10.39 2.32 -6.50
CA ALA A 448 -11.07 3.58 -6.14
C ALA A 448 -10.14 4.79 -6.19
N ALA A 449 -8.89 4.68 -5.74
CA ALA A 449 -7.90 5.75 -5.83
C ALA A 449 -7.64 6.19 -7.27
N THR A 450 -7.54 5.22 -8.21
CA THR A 450 -7.37 5.51 -9.64
C THR A 450 -8.53 6.35 -10.19
N PHE A 451 -9.76 5.94 -9.89
CA PHE A 451 -10.94 6.66 -10.37
C PHE A 451 -11.24 7.93 -9.59
N SER A 452 -10.81 8.02 -8.32
CA SER A 452 -11.07 9.18 -7.47
C SER A 452 -10.51 10.47 -8.05
N GLY A 453 -9.34 10.43 -8.69
CA GLY A 453 -8.75 11.58 -9.36
C GLY A 453 -9.65 12.19 -10.42
N PHE A 454 -10.26 11.34 -11.25
CA PHE A 454 -11.19 11.77 -12.31
C PHE A 454 -12.53 12.27 -11.73
N ILE A 455 -13.09 11.51 -10.79
CA ILE A 455 -14.39 11.84 -10.19
C ILE A 455 -14.28 13.14 -9.40
N VAL A 456 -13.22 13.33 -8.62
CA VAL A 456 -13.01 14.58 -7.87
C VAL A 456 -12.79 15.75 -8.80
N ALA A 457 -11.99 15.60 -9.90
CA ALA A 457 -11.79 16.64 -10.88
C ALA A 457 -13.11 17.04 -11.56
N PHE A 458 -13.93 16.07 -11.94
CA PHE A 458 -15.24 16.30 -12.54
C PHE A 458 -16.17 17.04 -11.58
N VAL A 459 -16.31 16.54 -10.35
CA VAL A 459 -17.19 17.13 -9.33
C VAL A 459 -16.71 18.52 -8.93
N LEU A 460 -15.38 18.75 -8.85
CA LEU A 460 -14.84 20.07 -8.55
C LEU A 460 -15.20 21.09 -9.64
N ARG A 461 -15.17 20.68 -10.90
CA ARG A 461 -15.55 21.54 -12.02
C ARG A 461 -17.04 21.85 -12.07
N GLU A 462 -17.91 20.85 -11.84
CA GLU A 462 -19.36 21.00 -11.99
C GLU A 462 -20.05 21.57 -10.73
N ALA A 463 -19.52 21.24 -9.53
CA ALA A 463 -20.18 21.54 -8.26
C ALA A 463 -19.23 22.23 -7.23
N GLY A 464 -18.03 22.59 -7.65
CA GLY A 464 -17.05 23.28 -6.81
C GLY A 464 -16.61 22.48 -5.59
N VAL A 465 -15.97 23.18 -4.64
CA VAL A 465 -15.44 22.60 -3.40
C VAL A 465 -16.53 21.93 -2.56
N GLY A 466 -17.73 22.53 -2.52
CA GLY A 466 -18.88 21.96 -1.81
C GLY A 466 -19.32 20.62 -2.35
N GLY A 467 -19.31 20.46 -3.67
CA GLY A 467 -19.61 19.18 -4.32
C GLY A 467 -18.61 18.08 -3.99
N VAL A 468 -17.31 18.41 -3.98
CA VAL A 468 -16.27 17.45 -3.61
C VAL A 468 -16.45 16.95 -2.17
N PHE A 469 -16.69 17.84 -1.22
CA PHE A 469 -16.93 17.41 0.16
C PHE A 469 -18.30 16.73 0.35
N GLY A 470 -19.32 17.07 -0.47
CA GLY A 470 -20.55 16.32 -0.56
C GLY A 470 -20.34 14.87 -0.97
N LEU A 471 -19.53 14.64 -2.01
CA LEU A 471 -19.12 13.30 -2.47
C LEU A 471 -18.37 12.53 -1.37
N ILE A 472 -17.37 13.17 -0.74
CA ILE A 472 -16.60 12.56 0.35
C ILE A 472 -17.52 12.20 1.52
N THR A 473 -18.42 13.11 1.91
CA THR A 473 -19.37 12.86 3.01
C THR A 473 -20.31 11.72 2.68
N ALA A 474 -20.83 11.65 1.47
CA ALA A 474 -21.68 10.52 1.02
C ALA A 474 -20.94 9.19 1.11
N ALA A 475 -19.67 9.15 0.66
CA ALA A 475 -18.82 7.95 0.78
C ALA A 475 -18.60 7.58 2.26
N MET A 476 -18.36 8.55 3.14
CA MET A 476 -18.17 8.29 4.58
C MET A 476 -19.46 7.81 5.26
N VAL A 477 -20.62 8.31 4.85
CA VAL A 477 -21.92 7.80 5.33
C VAL A 477 -22.11 6.34 4.94
N ILE A 478 -21.75 5.95 3.72
CA ILE A 478 -21.79 4.54 3.29
C ILE A 478 -20.86 3.70 4.17
N VAL A 479 -19.65 4.17 4.46
CA VAL A 479 -18.71 3.50 5.38
C VAL A 479 -19.33 3.32 6.77
N ILE A 480 -19.93 4.37 7.34
CA ILE A 480 -20.55 4.32 8.66
C ILE A 480 -21.69 3.29 8.67
N ILE A 481 -22.59 3.35 7.72
CA ILE A 481 -23.73 2.43 7.63
C ILE A 481 -23.24 0.99 7.49
N ALA A 482 -22.30 0.74 6.56
CA ALA A 482 -21.77 -0.59 6.29
C ALA A 482 -21.09 -1.18 7.54
N ILE A 483 -20.17 -0.44 8.17
CA ILE A 483 -19.43 -0.90 9.34
C ILE A 483 -20.33 -0.98 10.58
N ALA A 484 -21.24 -0.04 10.80
CA ALA A 484 -22.13 -0.04 11.96
C ALA A 484 -23.12 -1.20 11.95
N ILE A 485 -23.64 -1.57 10.78
CA ILE A 485 -24.67 -2.63 10.66
C ILE A 485 -24.01 -4.00 10.56
N TRP A 486 -23.07 -4.19 9.63
CA TRP A 486 -22.51 -5.50 9.29
C TRP A 486 -21.12 -5.77 9.90
N GLY A 487 -20.43 -4.74 10.43
CA GLY A 487 -19.12 -4.92 11.03
C GLY A 487 -19.20 -5.71 12.35
N PRO A 488 -18.46 -6.81 12.51
CA PRO A 488 -18.45 -7.58 13.78
C PRO A 488 -17.70 -6.83 14.88
N ASN A 489 -18.07 -7.11 16.14
CA ASN A 489 -17.29 -6.66 17.29
C ASN A 489 -16.13 -7.64 17.50
N VAL A 490 -14.90 -7.12 17.60
CA VAL A 490 -13.67 -7.94 17.66
C VAL A 490 -12.92 -7.83 18.98
N ARG A 491 -13.19 -6.78 19.78
CA ARG A 491 -12.48 -6.53 21.03
C ARG A 491 -12.64 -7.70 22.01
N GLY A 492 -11.50 -8.23 22.50
CA GLY A 492 -11.48 -9.30 23.50
C GLY A 492 -11.81 -10.68 22.95
N LYS A 493 -11.99 -10.85 21.64
CA LYS A 493 -12.17 -12.17 21.04
C LYS A 493 -10.82 -12.76 20.64
N PRO A 494 -10.54 -14.06 20.92
CA PRO A 494 -9.37 -14.72 20.40
C PRO A 494 -9.43 -14.76 18.86
N LEU A 495 -8.28 -14.60 18.21
CA LEU A 495 -8.14 -14.47 16.74
C LEU A 495 -8.68 -15.65 15.90
N ASP A 496 -8.96 -16.79 16.54
CA ASP A 496 -9.43 -18.03 15.90
C ASP A 496 -10.83 -18.48 16.39
N ALA A 497 -11.60 -17.61 17.02
CA ALA A 497 -12.95 -17.91 17.53
C ALA A 497 -14.03 -17.43 16.54
N GLY A 498 -13.88 -17.78 15.24
CA GLY A 498 -14.86 -17.52 14.19
C GLY A 498 -15.17 -18.76 13.38
#